data_1f5989aba5013e291abf64e4415f2795
#
_entry.id   1f5989aba5013e291abf64e4415f2795
#
_cell.length_a   1.000
_cell.length_b   1.000
_cell.length_c   1.000
_cell.angle_alpha   90.00
_cell.angle_beta   90.00
_cell.angle_gamma   90.00
#
_symmetry.space_group_name_H-M   'P 1'
#
loop_
_entity.id
_entity.type
_entity.pdbx_description
1 polymer ?
#
loop_
_entity_poly.entity_id
_entity_poly.type
_entity_poly.pdbx_seq_one_letter_code
_entity_poly.pdbx_strand_id
1 'polypeptide(L)'
;MKGLFIKDFSYIKESKLLFLILVLFGFGSSYFYKKPTFVLGYFSVFPGIILMSTISYDSINHGFTSLFTLPIKKEDYLKQKYSLGILLGLLFLFFAICISSIGYYRIQQSFNFINSDFLQGCFLTLMFSYFVIAIVTPVGIYFEAQRSQLAMVIVFGGLFVCVAL
;
A
#
# COMPACT_ATOMS: atom_id res chain seq x y z
N MET A 1 -15.58 -7.15 14.26
CA MET A 1 -14.51 -6.28 13.78
C MET A 1 -13.12 -6.67 14.29
N LYS A 2 -12.87 -6.82 15.62
CA LYS A 2 -11.51 -7.16 16.12
C LYS A 2 -10.91 -8.45 15.52
N GLY A 3 -11.72 -9.52 15.34
CA GLY A 3 -11.22 -10.77 14.75
C GLY A 3 -10.75 -10.67 13.31
N LEU A 4 -11.40 -9.83 12.49
CA LEU A 4 -10.99 -9.58 11.09
C LEU A 4 -9.65 -8.85 11.02
N PHE A 5 -9.42 -7.86 11.90
CA PHE A 5 -8.13 -7.18 11.99
C PHE A 5 -6.99 -8.12 12.41
N ILE A 6 -7.25 -8.98 13.41
CA ILE A 6 -6.25 -9.94 13.89
C ILE A 6 -5.86 -10.91 12.76
N LYS A 7 -6.85 -11.39 11.99
CA LYS A 7 -6.62 -12.27 10.85
C LYS A 7 -5.75 -11.58 9.78
N ASP A 8 -6.12 -10.38 9.34
CA ASP A 8 -5.38 -9.65 8.30
C ASP A 8 -3.97 -9.29 8.78
N PHE A 9 -3.82 -8.91 10.05
CA PHE A 9 -2.51 -8.63 10.63
C PHE A 9 -1.63 -9.88 10.73
N SER A 10 -2.21 -11.04 11.05
CA SER A 10 -1.50 -12.32 11.05
C SER A 10 -1.00 -12.67 9.65
N TYR A 11 -1.83 -12.49 8.62
CA TYR A 11 -1.44 -12.70 7.23
C TYR A 11 -0.28 -11.77 6.80
N ILE A 12 -0.36 -10.49 7.14
CA ILE A 12 0.73 -9.53 6.87
C ILE A 12 2.01 -9.94 7.59
N LYS A 13 1.90 -10.44 8.81
CA LYS A 13 3.04 -10.93 9.59
C LYS A 13 3.69 -12.17 8.98
N GLU A 14 2.95 -13.03 8.32
CA GLU A 14 3.51 -14.17 7.57
C GLU A 14 4.29 -13.72 6.34
N SER A 15 3.93 -12.61 5.73
CA SER A 15 4.58 -12.02 4.56
C SER A 15 5.86 -11.23 4.88
N LYS A 16 6.60 -11.60 5.95
CA LYS A 16 7.79 -10.87 6.43
C LYS A 16 8.86 -10.71 5.36
N LEU A 17 9.05 -11.73 4.53
CA LEU A 17 10.06 -11.74 3.48
C LEU A 17 9.76 -10.67 2.43
N LEU A 18 8.50 -10.53 2.03
CA LEU A 18 8.05 -9.48 1.11
C LEU A 18 8.32 -8.08 1.70
N PHE A 19 8.00 -7.90 2.98
CA PHE A 19 8.24 -6.63 3.67
C PHE A 19 9.73 -6.30 3.74
N LEU A 20 10.56 -7.28 4.02
CA LEU A 20 12.02 -7.14 4.07
C LEU A 20 12.59 -6.75 2.70
N ILE A 21 12.16 -7.41 1.62
CA ILE A 21 12.57 -7.08 0.24
C ILE A 21 12.17 -5.64 -0.10
N LEU A 22 10.96 -5.21 0.26
CA LEU A 22 10.49 -3.85 0.03
C LEU A 22 11.36 -2.80 0.72
N VAL A 23 11.69 -3.03 1.98
CA VAL A 23 12.55 -2.14 2.77
C VAL A 23 13.97 -2.09 2.18
N LEU A 24 14.55 -3.24 1.84
CA LEU A 24 15.87 -3.33 1.21
C LEU A 24 15.91 -2.59 -0.13
N PHE A 25 14.88 -2.73 -0.96
CA PHE A 25 14.79 -2.02 -2.24
C PHE A 25 14.61 -0.51 -2.03
N GLY A 26 13.85 -0.09 -1.02
CA GLY A 26 13.73 1.31 -0.61
C GLY A 26 15.06 1.92 -0.22
N PHE A 27 15.86 1.21 0.59
CA PHE A 27 17.23 1.64 0.93
C PHE A 27 18.13 1.66 -0.30
N GLY A 28 18.08 0.64 -1.14
CA GLY A 28 18.85 0.58 -2.39
C GLY A 28 18.51 1.76 -3.31
N SER A 29 17.23 2.04 -3.52
CA SER A 29 16.81 3.17 -4.35
C SER A 29 17.24 4.52 -3.77
N SER A 30 17.21 4.70 -2.46
CA SER A 30 17.72 5.91 -1.78
C SER A 30 19.23 6.08 -1.96
N TYR A 31 19.96 4.99 -2.16
CA TYR A 31 21.41 5.02 -2.41
C TYR A 31 21.74 5.43 -3.84
N PHE A 32 21.01 4.88 -4.82
CA PHE A 32 21.29 5.09 -6.25
C PHE A 32 20.71 6.40 -6.80
N TYR A 33 19.53 6.79 -6.33
CA TYR A 33 18.87 8.01 -6.81
C TYR A 33 19.21 9.21 -5.94
N LYS A 34 19.74 10.26 -6.60
CA LYS A 34 20.08 11.55 -5.95
C LYS A 34 18.85 12.34 -5.48
N LYS A 35 17.63 11.92 -5.88
CA LYS A 35 16.36 12.58 -5.49
C LYS A 35 15.59 11.70 -4.50
N PRO A 36 15.53 12.05 -3.22
CA PRO A 36 14.82 11.26 -2.20
C PRO A 36 13.29 11.22 -2.40
N THR A 37 12.74 12.15 -3.19
CA THR A 37 11.32 12.14 -3.59
C THR A 37 10.91 10.89 -4.36
N PHE A 38 11.84 10.20 -5.04
CA PHE A 38 11.56 8.93 -5.70
C PHE A 38 11.12 7.83 -4.72
N VAL A 39 11.73 7.81 -3.53
CA VAL A 39 11.38 6.85 -2.46
C VAL A 39 9.95 7.07 -1.99
N LEU A 40 9.50 8.32 -1.88
CA LEU A 40 8.13 8.64 -1.50
C LEU A 40 7.12 8.07 -2.52
N GLY A 41 7.36 8.30 -3.82
CA GLY A 41 6.52 7.77 -4.90
C GLY A 41 6.49 6.24 -4.90
N TYR A 42 7.63 5.58 -4.71
CA TYR A 42 7.74 4.13 -4.62
C TYR A 42 6.86 3.56 -3.51
N PHE A 43 6.94 4.10 -2.29
CA PHE A 43 6.17 3.59 -1.16
C PHE A 43 4.66 3.87 -1.23
N SER A 44 4.20 4.77 -2.11
CA SER A 44 2.77 5.10 -2.25
C SER A 44 1.91 3.97 -2.81
N VAL A 45 2.50 3.05 -3.58
CA VAL A 45 1.79 1.97 -4.27
C VAL A 45 1.58 0.74 -3.36
N PHE A 46 2.49 0.50 -2.41
CA PHE A 46 2.48 -0.73 -1.61
C PHE A 46 1.27 -0.94 -0.71
N PRO A 47 0.69 0.08 -0.07
CA PRO A 47 -0.51 -0.10 0.72
C PRO A 47 -1.64 -0.76 -0.07
N GLY A 48 -1.80 -0.37 -1.35
CA GLY A 48 -2.77 -0.97 -2.26
C GLY A 48 -2.47 -2.42 -2.58
N ILE A 49 -1.20 -2.76 -2.87
CA ILE A 49 -0.79 -4.13 -3.17
C ILE A 49 -1.03 -5.05 -1.98
N ILE A 50 -0.65 -4.64 -0.77
CA ILE A 50 -0.86 -5.44 0.44
C ILE A 50 -2.34 -5.60 0.74
N LEU A 51 -3.13 -4.51 0.61
CA LEU A 51 -4.56 -4.57 0.81
C LEU A 51 -5.22 -5.56 -0.16
N MET A 52 -4.83 -5.52 -1.44
CA MET A 52 -5.32 -6.46 -2.43
C MET A 52 -4.96 -7.90 -2.10
N SER A 53 -3.73 -8.14 -1.65
CA SER A 53 -3.27 -9.47 -1.22
C SER A 53 -4.14 -10.02 -0.08
N THR A 54 -4.53 -9.19 0.90
CA THR A 54 -5.44 -9.61 1.99
C THR A 54 -6.85 -9.91 1.49
N ILE A 55 -7.37 -9.14 0.51
CA ILE A 55 -8.68 -9.38 -0.09
C ILE A 55 -8.66 -10.67 -0.93
N SER A 56 -7.61 -10.87 -1.73
CA SER A 56 -7.43 -12.07 -2.53
C SER A 56 -7.32 -13.32 -1.66
N TYR A 57 -6.64 -13.25 -0.53
CA TYR A 57 -6.58 -14.34 0.45
C TYR A 57 -7.97 -14.70 0.99
N ASP A 58 -8.81 -13.69 1.25
CA ASP A 58 -10.18 -13.88 1.72
C ASP A 58 -11.10 -14.53 0.67
N SER A 59 -10.77 -14.40 -0.61
CA SER A 59 -11.56 -14.97 -1.72
C SER A 59 -11.12 -16.39 -2.12
N ILE A 60 -9.96 -16.87 -1.68
CA ILE A 60 -9.47 -18.22 -1.98
C ILE A 60 -10.40 -19.28 -1.36
N ASN A 61 -10.64 -20.37 -2.08
CA ASN A 61 -11.44 -21.52 -1.63
C ASN A 61 -12.86 -21.16 -1.17
N HIS A 62 -13.53 -20.25 -1.87
CA HIS A 62 -14.85 -19.74 -1.47
C HIS A 62 -14.89 -19.11 -0.08
N GLY A 63 -13.77 -18.51 0.33
CA GLY A 63 -13.62 -17.89 1.64
C GLY A 63 -14.66 -16.80 1.93
N PHE A 64 -15.14 -16.06 0.92
CA PHE A 64 -16.26 -15.12 1.10
C PHE A 64 -17.56 -15.79 1.51
N THR A 65 -17.88 -16.97 0.95
CA THR A 65 -19.08 -17.73 1.35
C THR A 65 -18.99 -18.16 2.82
N SER A 66 -17.86 -18.70 3.26
CA SER A 66 -17.64 -19.08 4.65
C SER A 66 -17.58 -17.87 5.59
N LEU A 67 -17.06 -16.74 5.13
CA LEU A 67 -16.94 -15.51 5.92
C LEU A 67 -18.32 -14.85 6.15
N PHE A 68 -19.22 -14.94 5.17
CA PHE A 68 -20.59 -14.41 5.29
C PHE A 68 -21.59 -15.38 5.92
N THR A 69 -21.21 -16.62 6.22
CA THR A 69 -22.01 -17.49 7.15
C THR A 69 -21.85 -17.05 8.60
N LEU A 70 -20.78 -16.33 8.93
CA LEU A 70 -20.63 -15.67 10.23
C LEU A 70 -21.57 -14.45 10.31
N PRO A 71 -21.98 -14.02 11.51
CA PRO A 71 -22.86 -12.86 11.69
C PRO A 71 -22.13 -11.52 11.41
N ILE A 72 -21.51 -11.42 10.23
CA ILE A 72 -20.73 -10.27 9.78
C ILE A 72 -21.46 -9.63 8.60
N LYS A 73 -21.82 -8.34 8.72
CA LYS A 73 -22.41 -7.60 7.62
C LYS A 73 -21.35 -7.23 6.59
N LYS A 74 -21.73 -7.23 5.31
CA LYS A 74 -20.84 -6.80 4.20
C LYS A 74 -20.28 -5.40 4.42
N GLU A 75 -21.06 -4.51 5.00
CA GLU A 75 -20.63 -3.15 5.34
C GLU A 75 -19.51 -3.13 6.38
N ASP A 76 -19.57 -4.03 7.39
CA ASP A 76 -18.53 -4.11 8.42
C ASP A 76 -17.20 -4.64 7.86
N TYR A 77 -17.27 -5.56 6.89
CA TYR A 77 -16.11 -6.03 6.16
C TYR A 77 -15.48 -4.91 5.33
N LEU A 78 -16.28 -4.15 4.58
CA LEU A 78 -15.81 -3.00 3.80
C LEU A 78 -15.15 -1.93 4.68
N LYS A 79 -15.81 -1.53 5.78
CA LYS A 79 -15.26 -0.56 6.73
C LYS A 79 -13.94 -1.02 7.31
N GLN A 80 -13.82 -2.30 7.61
CA GLN A 80 -12.59 -2.89 8.12
C GLN A 80 -11.46 -2.84 7.08
N LYS A 81 -11.73 -3.19 5.81
CA LYS A 81 -10.71 -3.14 4.74
C LYS A 81 -10.24 -1.70 4.46
N TYR A 82 -11.16 -0.73 4.41
CA TYR A 82 -10.77 0.68 4.26
C TYR A 82 -9.95 1.17 5.47
N SER A 83 -10.37 0.84 6.70
CA SER A 83 -9.62 1.23 7.90
C SER A 83 -8.21 0.62 7.92
N LEU A 84 -8.06 -0.64 7.51
CA LEU A 84 -6.77 -1.30 7.36
C LEU A 84 -5.93 -0.63 6.26
N GLY A 85 -6.53 -0.26 5.14
CA GLY A 85 -5.86 0.48 4.06
C GLY A 85 -5.33 1.83 4.52
N ILE A 86 -6.13 2.60 5.26
CA ILE A 86 -5.71 3.89 5.83
C ILE A 86 -4.52 3.70 6.77
N LEU A 87 -4.57 2.70 7.65
CA LEU A 87 -3.49 2.40 8.58
C LEU A 87 -2.21 2.00 7.86
N LEU A 88 -2.31 1.15 6.82
CA LEU A 88 -1.17 0.78 5.98
C LEU A 88 -0.60 2.00 5.25
N GLY A 89 -1.44 2.86 4.69
CA GLY A 89 -1.01 4.10 4.02
C GLY A 89 -0.17 4.99 4.92
N LEU A 90 -0.62 5.22 6.16
CA LEU A 90 0.13 5.99 7.15
C LEU A 90 1.44 5.31 7.56
N LEU A 91 1.43 3.99 7.74
CA LEU A 91 2.61 3.21 8.12
C LEU A 91 3.67 3.25 7.02
N PHE A 92 3.28 3.07 5.75
CA PHE A 92 4.21 3.14 4.62
C PHE A 92 4.73 4.56 4.38
N LEU A 93 3.92 5.59 4.60
CA LEU A 93 4.39 6.96 4.57
C LEU A 93 5.45 7.22 5.65
N PHE A 94 5.24 6.73 6.86
CA PHE A 94 6.23 6.85 7.93
C PHE A 94 7.56 6.20 7.55
N PHE A 95 7.56 4.99 6.99
CA PHE A 95 8.76 4.33 6.47
C PHE A 95 9.41 5.12 5.33
N ALA A 96 8.61 5.64 4.40
CA ALA A 96 9.10 6.46 3.28
C ALA A 96 9.82 7.72 3.78
N ILE A 97 9.26 8.40 4.78
CA ILE A 97 9.88 9.58 5.41
C ILE A 97 11.20 9.19 6.08
N CYS A 98 11.25 8.11 6.85
CA CYS A 98 12.47 7.66 7.52
C CYS A 98 13.58 7.36 6.51
N ILE A 99 13.28 6.61 5.44
CA ILE A 99 14.28 6.24 4.43
C ILE A 99 14.72 7.46 3.62
N SER A 100 13.78 8.34 3.23
CA SER A 100 14.10 9.58 2.52
C SER A 100 14.96 10.52 3.36
N SER A 101 14.71 10.61 4.66
CA SER A 101 15.50 11.44 5.59
C SER A 101 16.96 11.00 5.64
N ILE A 102 17.19 9.67 5.68
CA ILE A 102 18.54 9.10 5.63
C ILE A 102 19.22 9.44 4.30
N GLY A 103 18.49 9.36 3.19
CA GLY A 103 19.00 9.74 1.86
C GLY A 103 19.37 11.23 1.77
N TYR A 104 18.53 12.10 2.30
CA TYR A 104 18.80 13.56 2.34
C TYR A 104 20.04 13.90 3.14
N TYR A 105 20.19 13.31 4.32
CA TYR A 105 21.34 13.53 5.17
C TYR A 105 22.67 13.17 4.49
N ARG A 106 22.69 12.11 3.67
CA ARG A 106 23.88 11.69 2.92
C ARG A 106 24.24 12.64 1.78
N ILE A 107 23.25 13.28 1.14
CA ILE A 107 23.47 14.12 -0.06
C ILE A 107 23.83 15.54 0.34
N GLN A 108 23.17 16.14 1.33
CA GLN A 108 23.30 17.56 1.66
C GLN A 108 24.10 17.83 2.93
N GLN A 109 24.46 16.80 3.72
CA GLN A 109 25.11 16.93 5.03
C GLN A 109 24.42 17.92 5.99
N SER A 110 23.18 18.27 5.74
CA SER A 110 22.37 19.20 6.51
C SER A 110 21.02 18.59 6.85
N PHE A 111 20.55 18.81 8.09
CA PHE A 111 19.26 18.33 8.59
C PHE A 111 18.04 19.18 8.15
N ASN A 112 18.19 20.02 7.13
CA ASN A 112 17.06 20.81 6.62
C ASN A 112 16.11 19.97 5.76
N PHE A 113 15.35 19.04 6.42
CA PHE A 113 14.38 18.15 5.77
C PHE A 113 13.09 18.86 5.35
N ILE A 114 12.80 20.04 5.89
CA ILE A 114 11.54 20.74 5.69
C ILE A 114 11.68 21.73 4.53
N ASN A 115 11.98 21.20 3.34
CA ASN A 115 11.79 21.96 2.11
C ASN A 115 10.31 21.79 1.66
N SER A 116 9.75 22.86 1.07
CA SER A 116 8.42 22.85 0.48
C SER A 116 8.19 21.65 -0.46
N ASP A 117 9.20 21.29 -1.23
CA ASP A 117 9.17 20.19 -2.20
C ASP A 117 9.03 18.81 -1.52
N PHE A 118 9.69 18.63 -0.37
CA PHE A 118 9.58 17.39 0.39
C PHE A 118 8.18 17.24 1.03
N LEU A 119 7.64 18.33 1.55
CA LEU A 119 6.32 18.34 2.17
C LEU A 119 5.22 18.11 1.13
N GLN A 120 5.34 18.72 -0.05
CA GLN A 120 4.48 18.43 -1.20
C GLN A 120 4.59 16.96 -1.62
N GLY A 121 5.80 16.39 -1.67
CA GLY A 121 6.02 14.97 -1.96
C GLY A 121 5.32 14.04 -0.97
N CYS A 122 5.37 14.33 0.33
CA CYS A 122 4.66 13.56 1.36
C CYS A 122 3.14 13.64 1.17
N PHE A 123 2.62 14.82 0.88
CA PHE A 123 1.19 15.03 0.65
C PHE A 123 0.72 14.27 -0.60
N LEU A 124 1.44 14.38 -1.70
CA LEU A 124 1.15 13.65 -2.94
C LEU A 124 1.20 12.13 -2.74
N THR A 125 2.17 11.63 -1.97
CA THR A 125 2.28 10.21 -1.61
C THR A 125 1.04 9.72 -0.87
N LEU A 126 0.54 10.48 0.11
CA LEU A 126 -0.70 10.15 0.82
C LEU A 126 -1.91 10.15 -0.11
N MET A 127 -2.09 11.21 -0.88
CA MET A 127 -3.21 11.32 -1.81
C MET A 127 -3.22 10.17 -2.80
N PHE A 128 -2.06 9.85 -3.38
CA PHE A 128 -1.94 8.76 -4.33
C PHE A 128 -2.20 7.39 -3.69
N SER A 129 -1.66 7.14 -2.48
CA SER A 129 -1.89 5.86 -1.79
C SER A 129 -3.38 5.65 -1.46
N TYR A 130 -4.08 6.69 -1.01
CA TYR A 130 -5.51 6.60 -0.72
C TYR A 130 -6.36 6.48 -1.99
N PHE A 131 -5.95 7.12 -3.07
CA PHE A 131 -6.58 6.94 -4.39
C PHE A 131 -6.46 5.48 -4.86
N VAL A 132 -5.27 4.89 -4.75
CA VAL A 132 -5.04 3.47 -5.08
C VAL A 132 -5.91 2.56 -4.20
N ILE A 133 -5.97 2.79 -2.90
CA ILE A 133 -6.81 2.01 -1.96
C ILE A 133 -8.29 2.12 -2.34
N ALA A 134 -8.76 3.32 -2.70
CA ALA A 134 -10.15 3.55 -3.09
C ALA A 134 -10.56 2.75 -4.34
N ILE A 135 -9.65 2.55 -5.29
CA ILE A 135 -9.89 1.76 -6.50
C ILE A 135 -9.71 0.25 -6.21
N VAL A 136 -8.64 -0.12 -5.53
CA VAL A 136 -8.27 -1.53 -5.28
C VAL A 136 -9.30 -2.25 -4.43
N THR A 137 -9.88 -1.58 -3.44
CA THR A 137 -10.85 -2.21 -2.52
C THR A 137 -12.11 -2.72 -3.26
N PRO A 138 -12.85 -1.90 -4.03
CA PRO A 138 -14.03 -2.37 -4.74
C PRO A 138 -13.68 -3.39 -5.84
N VAL A 139 -12.56 -3.18 -6.55
CA VAL A 139 -12.10 -4.11 -7.59
C VAL A 139 -11.79 -5.48 -6.99
N GLY A 140 -11.07 -5.52 -5.86
CA GLY A 140 -10.71 -6.78 -5.20
C GLY A 140 -11.91 -7.55 -4.67
N ILE A 141 -12.97 -6.87 -4.23
CA ILE A 141 -14.18 -7.51 -3.72
C ILE A 141 -15.10 -7.97 -4.85
N TYR A 142 -15.16 -7.20 -5.94
CA TYR A 142 -16.02 -7.53 -7.08
C TYR A 142 -15.47 -8.68 -7.93
N PHE A 143 -14.17 -8.72 -8.14
CA PHE A 143 -13.51 -9.78 -8.90
C PHE A 143 -12.99 -10.87 -7.96
N GLU A 144 -13.36 -12.14 -8.22
CA GLU A 144 -12.81 -13.28 -7.49
C GLU A 144 -11.27 -13.38 -7.65
N ALA A 145 -10.60 -14.08 -6.73
CA ALA A 145 -9.14 -14.11 -6.57
C ALA A 145 -8.35 -14.28 -7.89
N GLN A 146 -8.82 -15.11 -8.81
CA GLN A 146 -8.12 -15.34 -10.08
C GLN A 146 -8.21 -14.15 -11.06
N ARG A 147 -9.33 -13.44 -11.05
CA ARG A 147 -9.56 -12.29 -11.93
C ARG A 147 -9.10 -10.97 -11.31
N SER A 148 -8.97 -10.94 -10.00
CA SER A 148 -8.52 -9.74 -9.27
C SER A 148 -7.09 -9.34 -9.61
N GLN A 149 -6.18 -10.30 -9.85
CA GLN A 149 -4.83 -10.04 -10.29
C GLN A 149 -4.79 -9.39 -11.69
N LEU A 150 -5.60 -9.88 -12.63
CA LEU A 150 -5.74 -9.29 -13.97
C LEU A 150 -6.33 -7.87 -13.89
N ALA A 151 -7.35 -7.67 -13.06
CA ALA A 151 -7.94 -6.36 -12.85
C ALA A 151 -6.92 -5.36 -12.29
N MET A 152 -6.04 -5.80 -11.38
CA MET A 152 -4.93 -4.98 -10.87
C MET A 152 -3.97 -4.54 -11.99
N VAL A 153 -3.54 -5.48 -12.83
CA VAL A 153 -2.63 -5.18 -13.94
C VAL A 153 -3.27 -4.15 -14.88
N ILE A 154 -4.57 -4.24 -15.13
CA ILE A 154 -5.31 -3.28 -15.97
C ILE A 154 -5.38 -1.91 -15.30
N VAL A 155 -5.70 -1.86 -13.99
CA VAL A 155 -5.79 -0.60 -13.24
C VAL A 155 -4.42 0.09 -13.15
N PHE A 156 -3.37 -0.63 -12.76
CA PHE A 156 -2.03 -0.04 -12.67
C PHE A 156 -1.45 0.27 -14.05
N GLY A 157 -1.69 -0.57 -15.04
CA GLY A 157 -1.30 -0.31 -16.42
C GLY A 157 -2.00 0.92 -17.00
N GLY A 158 -3.30 1.07 -16.76
CA GLY A 158 -4.08 2.24 -17.16
C GLY A 158 -3.60 3.52 -16.48
N LEU A 159 -3.34 3.47 -15.16
CA LEU A 159 -2.77 4.62 -14.44
C LEU A 159 -1.38 5.00 -14.97
N PHE A 160 -0.53 4.01 -15.29
CA PHE A 160 0.79 4.27 -15.86
C PHE A 160 0.70 4.96 -17.23
N VAL A 161 -0.21 4.51 -18.08
CA VAL A 161 -0.46 5.13 -19.41
C VAL A 161 -1.00 6.56 -19.25
N CYS A 162 -1.92 6.81 -18.31
CA CYS A 162 -2.43 8.16 -18.04
C CYS A 162 -1.38 9.14 -17.52
N VAL A 163 -0.36 8.64 -16.82
CA VAL A 163 0.74 9.47 -16.30
C VAL A 163 1.84 9.69 -17.35
N ALA A 164 1.97 8.77 -18.32
CA ALA A 164 2.97 8.84 -19.39
C ALA A 164 2.54 9.68 -20.61
N LEU A 165 1.23 9.94 -20.78
CA LEU A 165 0.65 10.84 -21.77
C LEU A 165 0.58 12.27 -21.25
#